data_db702a3b1f48464d9f4bc6d6b84f851e
#
_entry.id   db702a3b1f48464d9f4bc6d6b84f851e
#
_cell.length_a   1.000
_cell.length_b   1.000
_cell.length_c   1.000
_cell.angle_alpha   90.00
_cell.angle_beta   90.00
_cell.angle_gamma   90.00
#
_symmetry.space_group_name_H-M   'P 1'
#
loop_
_entity.id
_entity.type
_entity.pdbx_description
1 polymer ?
#
loop_
_entity_poly.entity_id
_entity_poly.type
_entity_poly.pdbx_seq_one_letter_code
_entity_poly.pdbx_strand_id
1 'polypeptide(L)'
;MLRWAVGVLALGITSVCWGQGPAKLPAKWEELTAEEFRQAIGKAQGTCLLPIGILEKHGPHLPLGTDLLNVRYVTEHAVTQEYAVIFPDYYFGQIAEARHEAGTVAYSAEMQMKLLQATTDEMGRNGCRKVLIVNGHGGNENFLPYFAQSQLDAPHDYVVYVQWGHDATKKAGAEKEGPDWHAGETETSNMLVTHPNLTHMDRAKNESGADQKRVRLPENVYTGIWWYARFPNHYSGDGSTATKEQGEEDLQAWINTVVRAIRAVKADEESWKLQKEFYEKSGKPMETAH
;
A
#
# COMPACT_ATOMS: atom_id res chain seq x y z
N MET A 1 68.59 -48.57 28.79
CA MET A 1 67.77 -48.24 27.61
C MET A 1 66.42 -47.80 28.08
N LEU A 2 66.16 -46.50 28.10
CA LEU A 2 64.93 -45.90 28.63
C LEU A 2 64.04 -45.53 27.44
N ARG A 3 62.85 -46.15 27.35
CA ARG A 3 61.84 -45.83 26.28
C ARG A 3 60.86 -44.79 26.82
N TRP A 4 60.80 -43.63 26.17
CA TRP A 4 59.81 -42.60 26.43
C TRP A 4 58.58 -42.88 25.57
N ALA A 5 57.42 -43.01 26.19
CA ALA A 5 56.15 -43.08 25.53
C ALA A 5 55.56 -41.64 25.42
N VAL A 6 55.37 -41.19 24.21
CA VAL A 6 54.66 -39.88 23.94
C VAL A 6 53.18 -40.17 23.81
N GLY A 7 52.42 -39.72 24.79
CA GLY A 7 50.97 -39.76 24.71
C GLY A 7 50.45 -38.57 23.88
N VAL A 8 49.74 -38.85 22.79
CA VAL A 8 49.03 -37.82 21.99
C VAL A 8 47.64 -37.61 22.59
N LEU A 9 47.43 -36.44 23.17
CA LEU A 9 46.11 -36.02 23.66
C LEU A 9 45.32 -35.47 22.47
N ALA A 10 44.28 -36.18 21.99
CA ALA A 10 43.37 -35.70 20.99
C ALA A 10 42.31 -34.83 21.67
N LEU A 11 42.40 -33.51 21.47
CA LEU A 11 41.34 -32.54 21.81
C LEU A 11 40.18 -32.67 20.81
N GLY A 12 39.09 -33.31 21.22
CA GLY A 12 37.84 -33.33 20.45
C GLY A 12 37.18 -31.96 20.50
N ILE A 13 37.20 -31.24 19.37
CA ILE A 13 36.40 -30.01 19.19
C ILE A 13 34.97 -30.45 18.90
N THR A 14 34.11 -30.42 19.91
CA THR A 14 32.64 -30.52 19.69
C THR A 14 32.12 -29.20 19.13
N SER A 15 31.88 -29.17 17.85
CA SER A 15 31.15 -28.08 17.22
C SER A 15 29.70 -28.08 17.71
N VAL A 16 29.38 -27.16 18.62
CA VAL A 16 28.01 -26.89 19.03
C VAL A 16 27.33 -26.16 17.85
N CYS A 17 26.61 -26.91 17.01
CA CYS A 17 25.63 -26.32 16.11
C CYS A 17 24.53 -25.69 16.97
N TRP A 18 24.59 -24.38 17.10
CA TRP A 18 23.44 -23.63 17.60
C TRP A 18 22.34 -23.78 16.55
N GLY A 19 21.39 -24.67 16.81
CA GLY A 19 20.17 -24.76 16.00
C GLY A 19 19.45 -23.43 16.11
N GLN A 20 19.51 -22.61 15.04
CA GLN A 20 18.58 -21.51 14.89
C GLN A 20 17.19 -22.14 14.87
N GLY A 21 16.32 -21.72 15.79
CA GLY A 21 14.90 -22.11 15.73
C GLY A 21 14.35 -21.77 14.32
N PRO A 22 13.24 -22.38 13.91
CA PRO A 22 12.71 -22.17 12.58
C PRO A 22 12.61 -20.68 12.32
N ALA A 23 13.36 -20.18 11.31
CA ALA A 23 13.36 -18.78 10.94
C ALA A 23 11.91 -18.36 10.64
N LYS A 24 11.49 -17.21 11.19
CA LYS A 24 10.15 -16.69 10.94
C LYS A 24 10.02 -16.47 9.43
N LEU A 25 9.01 -17.10 8.80
CA LEU A 25 8.77 -17.00 7.38
C LEU A 25 8.56 -15.52 6.98
N PRO A 26 9.37 -14.96 6.05
CA PRO A 26 9.19 -13.61 5.57
C PRO A 26 7.79 -13.37 5.02
N ALA A 27 7.32 -12.12 5.00
CA ALA A 27 6.04 -11.77 4.40
C ALA A 27 6.19 -11.10 3.03
N LYS A 28 7.35 -10.49 2.75
CA LYS A 28 7.61 -9.83 1.48
C LYS A 28 7.93 -10.86 0.40
N TRP A 29 7.22 -10.74 -0.72
CA TRP A 29 7.31 -11.68 -1.85
C TRP A 29 8.75 -11.84 -2.35
N GLU A 30 9.44 -10.71 -2.53
CA GLU A 30 10.81 -10.64 -3.01
C GLU A 30 11.87 -11.24 -2.06
N GLU A 31 11.51 -11.48 -0.81
CA GLU A 31 12.41 -12.09 0.18
C GLU A 31 12.22 -13.61 0.32
N LEU A 32 11.21 -14.19 -0.35
CA LEU A 32 10.88 -15.61 -0.26
C LEU A 32 11.57 -16.41 -1.37
N THR A 33 12.15 -17.53 -1.00
CA THR A 33 12.48 -18.56 -1.98
C THR A 33 11.20 -19.20 -2.53
N ALA A 34 11.27 -19.89 -3.69
CA ALA A 34 10.09 -20.53 -4.27
C ALA A 34 9.41 -21.55 -3.34
N GLU A 35 10.18 -22.23 -2.48
CA GLU A 35 9.61 -23.16 -1.50
C GLU A 35 8.96 -22.45 -0.32
N GLU A 36 9.60 -21.41 0.22
CA GLU A 36 9.02 -20.56 1.27
C GLU A 36 7.78 -19.85 0.77
N PHE A 37 7.73 -19.46 -0.52
CA PHE A 37 6.55 -18.85 -1.12
C PHE A 37 5.32 -19.76 -1.05
N ARG A 38 5.45 -21.06 -1.37
CA ARG A 38 4.34 -22.02 -1.23
C ARG A 38 3.84 -22.10 0.21
N GLN A 39 4.76 -22.12 1.18
CA GLN A 39 4.43 -22.13 2.60
C GLN A 39 3.75 -20.81 3.02
N ALA A 40 4.24 -19.66 2.51
CA ALA A 40 3.71 -18.34 2.78
C ALA A 40 2.26 -18.19 2.26
N ILE A 41 1.97 -18.62 1.05
CA ILE A 41 0.61 -18.64 0.49
C ILE A 41 -0.33 -19.50 1.33
N GLY A 42 0.11 -20.69 1.75
CA GLY A 42 -0.67 -21.55 2.64
C GLY A 42 -0.96 -20.88 4.00
N LYS A 43 0.07 -20.31 4.64
CA LYS A 43 -0.06 -19.58 5.91
C LYS A 43 -0.96 -18.34 5.79
N ALA A 44 -0.88 -17.63 4.67
CA ALA A 44 -1.71 -16.47 4.36
C ALA A 44 -3.13 -16.82 3.95
N GLN A 45 -3.48 -18.12 3.81
CA GLN A 45 -4.77 -18.58 3.31
C GLN A 45 -5.11 -17.99 1.92
N GLY A 46 -4.09 -17.88 1.06
CA GLY A 46 -4.21 -17.28 -0.26
C GLY A 46 -4.43 -15.76 -0.25
N THR A 47 -4.20 -15.07 0.87
CA THR A 47 -4.36 -13.61 0.97
C THR A 47 -3.04 -12.90 0.72
N CYS A 48 -3.02 -12.06 -0.32
CA CYS A 48 -1.87 -11.24 -0.68
C CYS A 48 -2.23 -9.76 -0.66
N LEU A 49 -1.32 -8.92 -0.16
CA LEU A 49 -1.45 -7.47 -0.18
C LEU A 49 -0.75 -6.91 -1.41
N LEU A 50 -1.40 -5.97 -2.07
CA LEU A 50 -0.82 -5.13 -3.11
C LEU A 50 -0.80 -3.68 -2.61
N PRO A 51 0.28 -3.23 -1.93
CA PRO A 51 0.40 -1.84 -1.52
C PRO A 51 0.65 -0.97 -2.74
N ILE A 52 -0.20 0.03 -2.97
CA ILE A 52 -0.09 0.97 -4.08
C ILE A 52 0.21 2.36 -3.54
N GLY A 53 1.39 2.88 -3.86
CA GLY A 53 1.76 4.27 -3.70
C GLY A 53 2.01 4.92 -5.07
N ILE A 54 2.45 6.16 -5.06
CA ILE A 54 2.74 6.92 -6.29
C ILE A 54 4.11 7.59 -6.18
N LEU A 55 4.68 7.95 -7.33
CA LEU A 55 5.84 8.83 -7.41
C LEU A 55 5.37 10.18 -7.93
N GLU A 56 5.20 11.14 -7.03
CA GLU A 56 4.72 12.48 -7.31
C GLU A 56 5.36 13.53 -6.40
N LYS A 57 5.27 14.80 -6.77
CA LYS A 57 5.72 15.88 -5.90
C LYS A 57 4.85 15.93 -4.64
N HIS A 58 5.45 16.02 -3.47
CA HIS A 58 4.81 16.21 -2.18
C HIS A 58 5.31 17.50 -1.53
N GLY A 59 4.78 18.63 -1.98
CA GLY A 59 5.26 19.95 -1.55
C GLY A 59 6.76 20.12 -1.80
N PRO A 60 7.42 21.12 -1.16
CA PRO A 60 8.84 21.36 -1.33
C PRO A 60 9.74 20.51 -0.42
N HIS A 61 9.16 19.74 0.52
CA HIS A 61 9.85 19.21 1.69
C HIS A 61 9.80 17.67 1.85
N LEU A 62 8.92 16.99 1.13
CA LEU A 62 8.82 15.53 1.17
C LEU A 62 9.37 14.88 -0.10
N PRO A 63 9.84 13.63 -0.03
CA PRO A 63 10.32 12.91 -1.19
C PRO A 63 9.18 12.53 -2.13
N LEU A 64 9.50 12.32 -3.40
CA LEU A 64 8.54 11.91 -4.44
C LEU A 64 7.81 10.60 -4.14
N GLY A 65 8.41 9.73 -3.36
CA GLY A 65 7.87 8.43 -2.99
C GLY A 65 7.12 8.40 -1.66
N THR A 66 6.64 9.51 -1.14
CA THR A 66 5.95 9.59 0.16
C THR A 66 4.85 8.54 0.31
N ASP A 67 3.96 8.43 -0.66
CA ASP A 67 2.87 7.44 -0.67
C ASP A 67 3.39 6.00 -0.64
N LEU A 68 4.36 5.71 -1.51
CA LEU A 68 4.95 4.38 -1.62
C LEU A 68 5.66 3.95 -0.33
N LEU A 69 6.43 4.85 0.26
CA LEU A 69 7.18 4.61 1.48
C LEU A 69 6.23 4.38 2.68
N ASN A 70 5.20 5.21 2.80
CA ASN A 70 4.24 5.11 3.90
C ASN A 70 3.37 3.85 3.78
N VAL A 71 2.82 3.53 2.61
CA VAL A 71 1.99 2.33 2.45
C VAL A 71 2.79 1.03 2.63
N ARG A 72 4.06 1.01 2.23
CA ARG A 72 4.98 -0.11 2.52
C ARG A 72 5.21 -0.27 4.02
N TYR A 73 5.55 0.81 4.71
CA TYR A 73 5.72 0.81 6.16
C TYR A 73 4.49 0.24 6.86
N VAL A 74 3.31 0.74 6.53
CA VAL A 74 2.03 0.30 7.13
C VAL A 74 1.77 -1.18 6.87
N THR A 75 1.94 -1.65 5.64
CA THR A 75 1.68 -3.06 5.30
C THR A 75 2.70 -4.01 5.95
N GLU A 76 3.97 -3.63 6.01
CA GLU A 76 5.02 -4.42 6.69
C GLU A 76 4.75 -4.55 8.19
N HIS A 77 4.23 -3.51 8.84
CA HIS A 77 3.83 -3.57 10.25
C HIS A 77 2.52 -4.35 10.45
N ALA A 78 1.55 -4.20 9.56
CA ALA A 78 0.28 -4.92 9.65
C ALA A 78 0.47 -6.45 9.57
N VAL A 79 1.33 -6.95 8.68
CA VAL A 79 1.56 -8.38 8.52
C VAL A 79 2.31 -9.02 9.70
N THR A 80 2.92 -8.23 10.58
CA THR A 80 3.48 -8.75 11.84
C THR A 80 2.37 -9.19 12.81
N GLN A 81 1.17 -8.58 12.72
CA GLN A 81 0.01 -8.85 13.56
C GLN A 81 -0.95 -9.84 12.89
N GLU A 82 -1.10 -9.77 11.56
CA GLU A 82 -1.94 -10.67 10.78
C GLU A 82 -1.25 -11.01 9.47
N TYR A 83 -0.68 -12.21 9.37
CA TYR A 83 0.20 -12.60 8.27
C TYR A 83 -0.51 -12.61 6.92
N ALA A 84 0.03 -11.90 5.95
CA ALA A 84 -0.33 -11.98 4.52
C ALA A 84 0.97 -11.84 3.71
N VAL A 85 0.96 -12.23 2.43
CA VAL A 85 2.12 -12.02 1.55
C VAL A 85 2.02 -10.63 0.95
N ILE A 86 3.10 -9.83 1.05
CA ILE A 86 3.16 -8.48 0.49
C ILE A 86 3.81 -8.55 -0.90
N PHE A 87 3.11 -8.10 -1.92
CA PHE A 87 3.65 -7.92 -3.28
C PHE A 87 4.72 -6.80 -3.28
N PRO A 88 5.75 -6.87 -4.15
CA PRO A 88 6.77 -5.83 -4.28
C PRO A 88 6.20 -4.44 -4.54
N ASP A 89 7.08 -3.42 -4.52
CA ASP A 89 6.71 -2.02 -4.73
C ASP A 89 5.89 -1.81 -5.99
N TYR A 90 4.71 -1.18 -5.85
CA TYR A 90 3.81 -0.87 -6.95
C TYR A 90 3.44 0.61 -6.92
N TYR A 91 3.85 1.36 -7.96
CA TYR A 91 3.66 2.81 -8.05
C TYR A 91 2.91 3.24 -9.33
N PHE A 92 2.17 2.35 -9.95
CA PHE A 92 1.42 2.60 -11.19
C PHE A 92 -0.05 2.91 -10.88
N GLY A 93 -0.35 4.16 -10.55
CA GLY A 93 -1.71 4.61 -10.25
C GLY A 93 -2.03 5.95 -10.90
N GLN A 94 -3.19 6.51 -10.54
CA GLN A 94 -3.69 7.77 -11.10
C GLN A 94 -2.94 8.96 -10.49
N ILE A 95 -2.25 9.75 -11.34
CA ILE A 95 -1.52 10.98 -10.96
C ILE A 95 -1.39 11.96 -12.14
N ALA A 96 -2.38 12.01 -13.00
CA ALA A 96 -2.30 12.85 -14.20
C ALA A 96 -2.21 14.37 -13.90
N GLU A 97 -2.80 14.81 -12.80
CA GLU A 97 -2.85 16.20 -12.34
C GLU A 97 -1.50 16.79 -11.93
N ALA A 98 -0.56 15.92 -11.48
CA ALA A 98 0.80 16.32 -11.12
C ALA A 98 1.83 16.14 -12.25
N ARG A 99 1.38 15.82 -13.45
CA ARG A 99 2.26 15.49 -14.58
C ARG A 99 3.20 16.63 -14.99
N HIS A 100 2.89 17.86 -14.62
CA HIS A 100 3.72 19.05 -14.84
C HIS A 100 4.85 19.21 -13.84
N GLU A 101 4.85 18.43 -12.75
CA GLU A 101 5.86 18.51 -11.69
C GLU A 101 7.02 17.53 -11.95
N ALA A 102 8.23 18.00 -11.63
CA ALA A 102 9.44 17.21 -11.84
C ALA A 102 9.44 15.93 -11.00
N GLY A 103 9.80 14.80 -11.61
CA GLY A 103 9.92 13.50 -10.95
C GLY A 103 8.60 12.74 -10.81
N THR A 104 7.45 13.33 -11.17
CA THR A 104 6.17 12.62 -11.20
C THR A 104 6.16 11.59 -12.33
N VAL A 105 5.73 10.36 -12.02
CA VAL A 105 5.62 9.26 -12.98
C VAL A 105 4.16 8.98 -13.27
N ALA A 106 3.63 9.65 -14.32
CA ALA A 106 2.22 9.55 -14.71
C ALA A 106 2.06 8.72 -16.00
N TYR A 107 1.66 7.46 -15.83
CA TYR A 107 1.28 6.59 -16.96
C TYR A 107 -0.11 6.97 -17.50
N SER A 108 -0.40 6.59 -18.75
CA SER A 108 -1.75 6.76 -19.29
C SER A 108 -2.76 5.86 -18.54
N ALA A 109 -4.03 6.28 -18.49
CA ALA A 109 -5.10 5.51 -17.82
C ALA A 109 -5.20 4.08 -18.39
N GLU A 110 -5.04 3.91 -19.71
CA GLU A 110 -5.01 2.59 -20.35
C GLU A 110 -3.87 1.73 -19.82
N MET A 111 -2.66 2.30 -19.68
CA MET A 111 -1.50 1.56 -19.18
C MET A 111 -1.67 1.20 -17.71
N GLN A 112 -2.20 2.10 -16.90
CA GLN A 112 -2.46 1.83 -15.48
C GLN A 112 -3.42 0.65 -15.30
N MET A 113 -4.55 0.64 -16.04
CA MET A 113 -5.51 -0.47 -16.03
C MET A 113 -4.87 -1.80 -16.47
N LYS A 114 -4.11 -1.80 -17.57
CA LYS A 114 -3.45 -3.01 -18.09
C LYS A 114 -2.38 -3.55 -17.16
N LEU A 115 -1.55 -2.68 -16.56
CA LEU A 115 -0.52 -3.10 -15.61
C LEU A 115 -1.14 -3.67 -14.34
N LEU A 116 -2.18 -3.02 -13.79
CA LEU A 116 -2.83 -3.51 -12.60
C LEU A 116 -3.55 -4.84 -12.85
N GLN A 117 -4.23 -4.99 -14.00
CA GLN A 117 -4.84 -6.26 -14.40
C GLN A 117 -3.79 -7.36 -14.53
N ALA A 118 -2.73 -7.13 -15.30
CA ALA A 118 -1.65 -8.11 -15.48
C ALA A 118 -0.98 -8.50 -14.14
N THR A 119 -0.83 -7.53 -13.22
CA THR A 119 -0.27 -7.78 -11.90
C THR A 119 -1.19 -8.66 -11.05
N THR A 120 -2.48 -8.35 -10.99
CA THR A 120 -3.44 -9.16 -10.21
C THR A 120 -3.63 -10.55 -10.82
N ASP A 121 -3.60 -10.68 -12.15
CA ASP A 121 -3.61 -11.98 -12.85
C ASP A 121 -2.39 -12.83 -12.47
N GLU A 122 -1.19 -12.24 -12.46
CA GLU A 122 0.03 -12.92 -12.03
C GLU A 122 0.01 -13.28 -10.53
N MET A 123 -0.54 -12.42 -9.69
CA MET A 123 -0.76 -12.75 -8.28
C MET A 123 -1.72 -13.95 -8.16
N GLY A 124 -2.84 -13.94 -8.89
CA GLY A 124 -3.80 -15.05 -8.93
C GLY A 124 -3.19 -16.36 -9.43
N ARG A 125 -2.44 -16.31 -10.52
CA ARG A 125 -1.70 -17.47 -11.08
C ARG A 125 -0.72 -18.08 -10.07
N ASN A 126 -0.15 -17.26 -9.19
CA ASN A 126 0.76 -17.67 -8.13
C ASN A 126 0.07 -18.05 -6.81
N GLY A 127 -1.26 -18.16 -6.80
CA GLY A 127 -2.03 -18.68 -5.65
C GLY A 127 -2.64 -17.62 -4.72
N CYS A 128 -2.53 -16.34 -5.03
CA CYS A 128 -3.26 -15.28 -4.33
C CYS A 128 -4.74 -15.32 -4.71
N ARG A 129 -5.54 -16.03 -3.94
CA ARG A 129 -7.00 -16.13 -4.16
C ARG A 129 -7.76 -14.88 -3.73
N LYS A 130 -7.16 -14.12 -2.84
CA LYS A 130 -7.68 -12.89 -2.25
C LYS A 130 -6.61 -11.81 -2.37
N VAL A 131 -6.78 -10.91 -3.32
CA VAL A 131 -5.87 -9.79 -3.56
C VAL A 131 -6.42 -8.55 -2.88
N LEU A 132 -5.81 -8.13 -1.78
CA LEU A 132 -6.17 -6.92 -1.05
C LEU A 132 -5.24 -5.78 -1.48
N ILE A 133 -5.77 -4.86 -2.28
CA ILE A 133 -5.10 -3.61 -2.62
C ILE A 133 -5.16 -2.69 -1.39
N VAL A 134 -4.00 -2.27 -0.90
CA VAL A 134 -3.88 -1.28 0.16
C VAL A 134 -3.49 0.04 -0.48
N ASN A 135 -4.43 0.99 -0.49
CA ASN A 135 -4.23 2.27 -1.17
C ASN A 135 -3.49 3.28 -0.28
N GLY A 136 -2.37 3.78 -0.77
CA GLY A 136 -1.56 4.83 -0.14
C GLY A 136 -1.68 6.21 -0.79
N HIS A 137 -2.56 6.40 -1.81
CA HIS A 137 -2.63 7.61 -2.61
C HIS A 137 -4.07 8.09 -2.85
N GLY A 138 -4.36 9.35 -2.53
CA GLY A 138 -5.71 9.92 -2.66
C GLY A 138 -6.26 9.90 -4.09
N GLY A 139 -5.43 10.17 -5.09
CA GLY A 139 -5.85 10.20 -6.50
C GLY A 139 -6.38 8.86 -7.04
N ASN A 140 -6.10 7.76 -6.35
CA ASN A 140 -6.61 6.44 -6.71
C ASN A 140 -8.08 6.19 -6.30
N GLU A 141 -8.72 7.08 -5.56
CA GLU A 141 -10.07 6.87 -4.99
C GLU A 141 -11.15 6.58 -6.04
N ASN A 142 -11.04 7.12 -7.24
CA ASN A 142 -11.96 6.80 -8.34
C ASN A 142 -11.45 5.66 -9.22
N PHE A 143 -10.15 5.48 -9.32
CA PHE A 143 -9.50 4.48 -10.17
C PHE A 143 -9.67 3.06 -9.61
N LEU A 144 -9.37 2.85 -8.35
CA LEU A 144 -9.39 1.50 -7.75
C LEU A 144 -10.79 0.89 -7.62
N PRO A 145 -11.89 1.64 -7.30
CA PRO A 145 -13.25 1.08 -7.37
C PRO A 145 -13.63 0.66 -8.77
N TYR A 146 -13.29 1.48 -9.76
CA TYR A 146 -13.56 1.14 -11.15
C TYR A 146 -12.77 -0.10 -11.58
N PHE A 147 -11.51 -0.21 -11.17
CA PHE A 147 -10.72 -1.40 -11.39
C PHE A 147 -11.33 -2.65 -10.73
N ALA A 148 -11.75 -2.55 -9.46
CA ALA A 148 -12.41 -3.66 -8.78
C ALA A 148 -13.74 -4.05 -9.47
N GLN A 149 -14.52 -3.05 -9.95
CA GLN A 149 -15.74 -3.30 -10.69
C GLN A 149 -15.47 -3.96 -12.05
N SER A 150 -14.39 -3.59 -12.74
CA SER A 150 -14.02 -4.16 -14.04
C SER A 150 -13.59 -5.64 -13.95
N GLN A 151 -13.31 -6.16 -12.75
CA GLN A 151 -13.06 -7.59 -12.56
C GLN A 151 -14.28 -8.46 -12.92
N LEU A 152 -15.46 -7.86 -13.05
CA LEU A 152 -16.67 -8.55 -13.52
C LEU A 152 -16.75 -8.70 -15.05
N ASP A 153 -15.83 -8.13 -15.81
CA ASP A 153 -15.80 -8.22 -17.28
C ASP A 153 -15.44 -9.64 -17.78
N ALA A 154 -14.64 -10.38 -17.01
CA ALA A 154 -14.21 -11.74 -17.34
C ALA A 154 -14.00 -12.58 -16.08
N PRO A 155 -14.14 -13.92 -16.15
CA PRO A 155 -13.90 -14.81 -15.02
C PRO A 155 -12.45 -14.78 -14.54
N HIS A 156 -12.27 -14.66 -13.22
CA HIS A 156 -10.98 -14.76 -12.54
C HIS A 156 -10.99 -15.83 -11.45
N ASP A 157 -9.82 -16.42 -11.18
CA ASP A 157 -9.62 -17.38 -10.09
C ASP A 157 -9.19 -16.71 -8.77
N TYR A 158 -9.44 -15.43 -8.63
CA TYR A 158 -9.17 -14.62 -7.44
C TYR A 158 -10.24 -13.52 -7.28
N VAL A 159 -10.30 -12.93 -6.10
CA VAL A 159 -11.15 -11.77 -5.81
C VAL A 159 -10.26 -10.58 -5.46
N VAL A 160 -10.58 -9.41 -6.01
CA VAL A 160 -9.93 -8.14 -5.70
C VAL A 160 -10.74 -7.41 -4.63
N TYR A 161 -10.06 -7.02 -3.56
CA TYR A 161 -10.56 -6.15 -2.50
C TYR A 161 -9.75 -4.86 -2.49
N VAL A 162 -10.38 -3.74 -2.17
CA VAL A 162 -9.70 -2.46 -2.04
C VAL A 162 -9.90 -1.92 -0.63
N GLN A 163 -8.81 -1.64 0.06
CA GLN A 163 -8.83 -0.93 1.32
C GLN A 163 -8.50 0.53 1.05
N TRP A 164 -9.45 1.39 1.35
CA TRP A 164 -9.28 2.85 1.25
C TRP A 164 -8.62 3.35 2.51
N GLY A 165 -7.87 4.43 2.44
CA GLY A 165 -7.39 5.21 3.53
C GLY A 165 -7.64 4.68 4.94
N HIS A 166 -7.34 5.43 5.91
CA HIS A 166 -7.68 5.13 7.29
C HIS A 166 -8.52 6.28 7.82
N ASP A 167 -9.34 6.03 8.82
CA ASP A 167 -9.94 7.09 9.60
C ASP A 167 -8.78 7.84 10.27
N ALA A 168 -8.26 8.87 9.58
CA ALA A 168 -7.34 9.80 10.22
C ALA A 168 -7.96 10.20 11.55
N THR A 169 -7.21 10.05 12.62
CA THR A 169 -7.71 10.37 13.95
C THR A 169 -8.04 11.86 13.96
N LYS A 170 -9.29 12.21 13.62
CA LYS A 170 -9.79 13.57 13.79
C LYS A 170 -9.72 13.85 15.27
N LYS A 171 -8.72 14.59 15.70
CA LYS A 171 -8.75 15.15 17.06
C LYS A 171 -10.07 15.89 17.20
N ALA A 172 -10.95 15.39 18.05
CA ALA A 172 -12.22 16.02 18.34
C ALA A 172 -11.93 17.45 18.80
N GLY A 173 -12.33 18.46 18.01
CA GLY A 173 -12.19 19.87 18.36
C GLY A 173 -11.16 20.70 17.58
N ALA A 174 -10.38 20.12 16.67
CA ALA A 174 -9.50 20.90 15.80
C ALA A 174 -10.20 21.16 14.47
N GLU A 175 -10.89 22.30 14.34
CA GLU A 175 -11.22 22.85 13.04
C GLU A 175 -9.91 23.32 12.40
N LYS A 176 -9.36 22.52 11.46
CA LYS A 176 -8.22 22.97 10.65
C LYS A 176 -8.72 24.04 9.67
N GLU A 177 -8.07 25.19 9.65
CA GLU A 177 -8.30 26.17 8.58
C GLU A 177 -7.75 25.61 7.26
N GLY A 178 -8.67 25.17 6.39
CA GLY A 178 -8.34 24.70 5.04
C GLY A 178 -8.10 23.18 4.90
N PRO A 179 -7.93 22.71 3.69
CA PRO A 179 -7.74 21.29 3.38
C PRO A 179 -6.31 20.83 3.73
N ASP A 180 -6.20 19.66 4.33
CA ASP A 180 -4.95 18.91 4.54
C ASP A 180 -4.99 17.66 3.63
N TRP A 181 -4.89 17.89 2.32
CA TRP A 181 -5.15 16.83 1.35
C TRP A 181 -3.89 16.25 0.72
N HIS A 182 -2.77 17.01 0.69
CA HIS A 182 -1.55 16.55 0.03
C HIS A 182 -0.30 17.26 0.54
N ALA A 183 0.69 16.50 0.99
CA ALA A 183 1.94 16.97 1.59
C ALA A 183 1.72 17.89 2.80
N GLY A 184 0.54 17.89 3.41
CA GLY A 184 0.19 18.71 4.54
C GLY A 184 0.68 18.13 5.86
N GLU A 185 0.00 18.50 6.94
CA GLU A 185 0.37 18.09 8.31
C GLU A 185 0.37 16.56 8.47
N THR A 186 -0.66 15.86 7.96
CA THR A 186 -0.82 14.43 8.15
C THR A 186 0.30 13.63 7.46
N GLU A 187 0.52 13.83 6.16
CA GLU A 187 1.56 13.11 5.42
C GLU A 187 2.95 13.46 5.91
N THR A 188 3.19 14.73 6.24
CA THR A 188 4.47 15.17 6.80
C THR A 188 4.73 14.54 8.16
N SER A 189 3.72 14.44 9.03
CA SER A 189 3.83 13.76 10.33
C SER A 189 4.17 12.29 10.17
N ASN A 190 3.54 11.60 9.22
CA ASN A 190 3.82 10.21 8.90
C ASN A 190 5.28 10.03 8.43
N MET A 191 5.76 10.91 7.56
CA MET A 191 7.14 10.88 7.07
C MET A 191 8.18 11.19 8.16
N LEU A 192 7.84 12.02 9.15
CA LEU A 192 8.71 12.23 10.33
C LEU A 192 8.92 10.97 11.16
N VAL A 193 7.99 10.01 11.10
CA VAL A 193 8.12 8.71 11.78
C VAL A 193 8.81 7.70 10.86
N THR A 194 8.30 7.55 9.64
CA THR A 194 8.72 6.47 8.74
C THR A 194 10.10 6.74 8.12
N HIS A 195 10.35 7.98 7.67
CA HIS A 195 11.56 8.36 6.94
C HIS A 195 12.04 9.78 7.31
N PRO A 196 12.41 10.04 8.58
CA PRO A 196 12.80 11.37 9.06
C PRO A 196 13.97 11.97 8.26
N ASN A 197 14.89 11.13 7.78
CA ASN A 197 16.07 11.57 7.01
C ASN A 197 15.72 12.05 5.58
N LEU A 198 14.50 11.78 5.09
CA LEU A 198 14.00 12.23 3.79
C LEU A 198 13.03 13.40 3.92
N THR A 199 12.72 13.84 5.13
CA THR A 199 11.78 14.92 5.44
C THR A 199 12.51 16.21 5.75
N HIS A 200 12.36 17.22 4.89
CA HIS A 200 13.09 18.49 4.95
C HIS A 200 12.21 19.61 5.54
N MET A 201 11.97 19.57 6.84
CA MET A 201 11.09 20.54 7.54
C MET A 201 11.48 22.01 7.33
N ASP A 202 12.76 22.30 7.12
CA ASP A 202 13.29 23.62 6.78
C ASP A 202 12.73 24.18 5.46
N ARG A 203 12.17 23.34 4.59
CA ARG A 203 11.61 23.70 3.29
C ARG A 203 10.08 23.78 3.29
N ALA A 204 9.38 23.30 4.31
CA ALA A 204 7.92 23.18 4.32
C ALA A 204 7.17 24.50 4.05
N LYS A 205 7.79 25.64 4.36
CA LYS A 205 7.25 27.00 4.12
C LYS A 205 7.72 27.64 2.81
N ASN A 206 8.52 26.97 2.00
CA ASN A 206 9.02 27.55 0.74
C ASN A 206 7.93 27.67 -0.33
N GLU A 207 6.85 26.90 -0.21
CA GLU A 207 5.67 26.97 -1.07
C GLU A 207 4.40 27.06 -0.21
N SER A 208 3.32 27.56 -0.82
CA SER A 208 2.02 27.66 -0.15
C SER A 208 1.11 26.52 -0.60
N GLY A 209 0.53 25.79 0.35
CA GLY A 209 -0.54 24.82 0.11
C GLY A 209 -1.96 25.41 0.09
N ALA A 210 -2.08 26.75 -0.04
CA ALA A 210 -3.38 27.43 -0.07
C ALA A 210 -4.13 27.20 -1.38
N ASP A 211 -5.43 26.96 -1.27
CA ASP A 211 -6.33 26.83 -2.42
C ASP A 211 -6.43 28.12 -3.26
N GLN A 212 -6.02 28.08 -4.52
CA GLN A 212 -6.01 29.21 -5.46
C GLN A 212 -7.40 29.56 -6.01
N LYS A 213 -8.40 28.70 -5.85
CA LYS A 213 -9.81 28.91 -6.25
C LYS A 213 -10.00 29.40 -7.71
N ARG A 214 -9.15 28.95 -8.64
CA ARG A 214 -9.12 29.45 -10.03
C ARG A 214 -10.27 28.97 -10.90
N VAL A 215 -10.90 27.83 -10.55
CA VAL A 215 -12.11 27.31 -11.21
C VAL A 215 -13.29 27.45 -10.25
N ARG A 216 -14.41 27.98 -10.78
CA ARG A 216 -15.67 28.19 -10.06
C ARG A 216 -16.76 27.36 -10.70
N LEU A 217 -16.90 26.11 -10.25
CA LEU A 217 -17.95 25.19 -10.67
C LEU A 217 -18.84 24.85 -9.48
N PRO A 218 -20.12 24.53 -9.67
CA PRO A 218 -20.96 23.95 -8.65
C PRO A 218 -20.32 22.65 -8.10
N GLU A 219 -20.53 22.32 -6.82
CA GLU A 219 -19.94 21.15 -6.15
C GLU A 219 -20.21 19.82 -6.85
N ASN A 220 -21.35 19.72 -7.54
CA ASN A 220 -21.74 18.51 -8.28
C ASN A 220 -21.22 18.48 -9.73
N VAL A 221 -20.32 19.40 -10.11
CA VAL A 221 -19.71 19.44 -11.45
C VAL A 221 -18.21 19.22 -11.33
N TYR A 222 -17.75 18.09 -11.86
CA TYR A 222 -16.34 17.72 -11.85
C TYR A 222 -15.65 18.02 -13.19
N THR A 223 -14.38 18.39 -13.13
CA THR A 223 -13.48 18.50 -14.28
C THR A 223 -12.10 18.00 -13.92
N GLY A 224 -11.42 17.29 -14.82
CA GLY A 224 -10.08 16.74 -14.56
C GLY A 224 -9.00 17.78 -14.25
N ILE A 225 -9.23 19.07 -14.53
CA ILE A 225 -8.29 20.15 -14.21
C ILE A 225 -8.50 20.75 -12.82
N TRP A 226 -9.45 20.24 -12.02
CA TRP A 226 -9.86 20.83 -10.74
C TRP A 226 -8.72 20.94 -9.73
N TRP A 227 -7.86 19.91 -9.64
CA TRP A 227 -6.74 19.88 -8.71
C TRP A 227 -5.70 20.96 -9.09
N TYR A 228 -5.24 20.96 -10.35
CA TYR A 228 -4.30 21.97 -10.84
C TYR A 228 -4.86 23.39 -10.69
N ALA A 229 -6.16 23.58 -10.86
CA ALA A 229 -6.79 24.87 -10.66
C ALA A 229 -6.73 25.37 -9.22
N ARG A 230 -6.74 24.46 -8.26
CA ARG A 230 -6.69 24.76 -6.82
C ARG A 230 -5.26 24.79 -6.28
N PHE A 231 -4.48 23.80 -6.65
CA PHE A 231 -3.13 23.53 -6.11
C PHE A 231 -2.11 23.33 -7.23
N PRO A 232 -1.73 24.42 -7.97
CA PRO A 232 -0.88 24.30 -9.16
C PRO A 232 0.56 23.86 -8.88
N ASN A 233 1.02 24.00 -7.66
CA ASN A 233 2.33 23.54 -7.18
C ASN A 233 2.25 22.16 -6.51
N HIS A 234 1.13 21.48 -6.62
CA HIS A 234 0.89 20.14 -6.07
C HIS A 234 1.20 20.06 -4.55
N TYR A 235 0.67 21.02 -3.80
CA TYR A 235 0.75 21.13 -2.36
C TYR A 235 -0.57 21.64 -1.80
N SER A 236 -1.18 20.94 -0.84
CA SER A 236 -2.49 21.26 -0.27
C SER A 236 -2.50 21.04 1.24
N GLY A 237 -2.27 22.06 2.00
CA GLY A 237 -2.17 22.03 3.46
C GLY A 237 -0.99 22.84 3.99
N ASP A 238 -0.58 22.57 5.24
CA ASP A 238 0.60 23.15 5.87
C ASP A 238 1.43 22.06 6.59
N GLY A 239 2.44 21.53 5.91
CA GLY A 239 3.36 20.54 6.49
C GLY A 239 4.25 21.08 7.61
N SER A 240 4.34 22.42 7.78
CA SER A 240 5.17 23.02 8.85
C SER A 240 4.60 22.81 10.26
N THR A 241 3.34 22.41 10.37
CA THR A 241 2.66 22.10 11.64
C THR A 241 2.80 20.65 12.07
N ALA A 242 3.39 19.82 11.22
CA ALA A 242 3.52 18.38 11.44
C ALA A 242 4.36 18.04 12.67
N THR A 243 3.98 16.99 13.37
CA THR A 243 4.70 16.45 14.51
C THR A 243 4.86 14.94 14.42
N LYS A 244 5.94 14.44 15.03
CA LYS A 244 6.20 12.99 15.07
C LYS A 244 5.12 12.25 15.86
N GLU A 245 4.66 12.82 16.95
CA GLU A 245 3.62 12.24 17.81
C GLU A 245 2.32 12.03 17.05
N GLN A 246 1.93 12.99 16.21
CA GLN A 246 0.76 12.85 15.36
C GLN A 246 0.96 11.76 14.31
N GLY A 247 2.14 11.67 13.72
CA GLY A 247 2.47 10.61 12.77
C GLY A 247 2.42 9.21 13.40
N GLU A 248 2.89 9.06 14.64
CA GLU A 248 2.80 7.78 15.37
C GLU A 248 1.34 7.37 15.62
N GLU A 249 0.47 8.30 16.03
CA GLU A 249 -0.96 8.07 16.23
C GLU A 249 -1.65 7.68 14.89
N ASP A 250 -1.40 8.41 13.83
CA ASP A 250 -2.01 8.22 12.51
C ASP A 250 -1.57 6.89 11.87
N LEU A 251 -0.27 6.62 11.85
CA LEU A 251 0.28 5.36 11.33
C LEU A 251 -0.25 4.15 12.10
N GLN A 252 -0.38 4.24 13.44
CA GLN A 252 -0.94 3.15 14.22
C GLN A 252 -2.41 2.90 13.89
N ALA A 253 -3.20 3.96 13.67
CA ALA A 253 -4.59 3.84 13.23
C ALA A 253 -4.68 3.19 11.83
N TRP A 254 -3.80 3.57 10.92
CA TRP A 254 -3.75 2.98 9.58
C TRP A 254 -3.33 1.50 9.62
N ILE A 255 -2.27 1.15 10.35
CA ILE A 255 -1.85 -0.24 10.58
C ILE A 255 -3.02 -1.07 11.11
N ASN A 256 -3.73 -0.59 12.15
CA ASN A 256 -4.88 -1.29 12.73
C ASN A 256 -6.01 -1.49 11.71
N THR A 257 -6.23 -0.52 10.83
CA THR A 257 -7.22 -0.61 9.74
C THR A 257 -6.84 -1.68 8.74
N VAL A 258 -5.57 -1.74 8.31
CA VAL A 258 -5.07 -2.79 7.41
C VAL A 258 -5.15 -4.18 8.07
N VAL A 259 -4.79 -4.30 9.35
CA VAL A 259 -4.94 -5.57 10.11
C VAL A 259 -6.39 -6.06 10.11
N ARG A 260 -7.35 -5.16 10.37
CA ARG A 260 -8.79 -5.52 10.30
C ARG A 260 -9.20 -5.96 8.89
N ALA A 261 -8.73 -5.26 7.86
CA ALA A 261 -8.99 -5.61 6.47
C ALA A 261 -8.43 -7.00 6.11
N ILE A 262 -7.19 -7.31 6.50
CA ILE A 262 -6.59 -8.63 6.27
C ILE A 262 -7.44 -9.72 6.93
N ARG A 263 -7.85 -9.54 8.18
CA ARG A 263 -8.69 -10.51 8.90
C ARG A 263 -10.05 -10.72 8.22
N ALA A 264 -10.70 -9.63 7.83
CA ALA A 264 -12.00 -9.68 7.14
C ALA A 264 -11.88 -10.40 5.80
N VAL A 265 -10.88 -10.06 4.98
CA VAL A 265 -10.64 -10.69 3.68
C VAL A 265 -10.29 -12.18 3.82
N LYS A 266 -9.48 -12.56 4.80
CA LYS A 266 -9.21 -13.98 5.07
C LYS A 266 -10.48 -14.76 5.41
N ALA A 267 -11.35 -14.18 6.21
CA ALA A 267 -12.61 -14.81 6.65
C ALA A 267 -13.68 -14.83 5.56
N ASP A 268 -13.56 -14.00 4.52
CA ASP A 268 -14.56 -13.90 3.45
C ASP A 268 -14.45 -15.07 2.47
N GLU A 269 -15.45 -15.94 2.48
CA GLU A 269 -15.65 -17.01 1.51
C GLU A 269 -16.83 -16.72 0.58
N GLU A 270 -17.62 -15.69 0.89
CA GLU A 270 -18.86 -15.42 0.18
C GLU A 270 -18.60 -14.67 -1.13
N SER A 271 -17.71 -13.68 -1.13
CA SER A 271 -17.37 -12.91 -2.35
C SER A 271 -16.91 -13.84 -3.48
N TRP A 272 -16.11 -14.86 -3.18
CA TRP A 272 -15.69 -15.86 -4.15
C TRP A 272 -16.85 -16.64 -4.75
N LYS A 273 -17.81 -17.10 -3.93
CA LYS A 273 -18.99 -17.84 -4.38
C LYS A 273 -19.89 -16.95 -5.24
N LEU A 274 -20.14 -15.72 -4.78
CA LEU A 274 -20.99 -14.76 -5.50
C LEU A 274 -20.34 -14.36 -6.84
N GLN A 275 -19.04 -14.18 -6.89
CA GLN A 275 -18.34 -13.88 -8.15
C GLN A 275 -18.49 -15.03 -9.17
N LYS A 276 -18.37 -16.29 -8.74
CA LYS A 276 -18.62 -17.43 -9.61
C LYS A 276 -20.08 -17.51 -10.08
N GLU A 277 -21.01 -17.36 -9.17
CA GLU A 277 -22.44 -17.33 -9.50
C GLU A 277 -22.74 -16.21 -10.51
N PHE A 278 -22.15 -15.04 -10.32
CA PHE A 278 -22.31 -13.91 -11.24
C PHE A 278 -21.80 -14.26 -12.65
N TYR A 279 -20.62 -14.86 -12.78
CA TYR A 279 -20.09 -15.23 -14.10
C TYR A 279 -20.97 -16.30 -14.80
N GLU A 280 -21.50 -17.27 -14.07
CA GLU A 280 -22.43 -18.26 -14.62
C GLU A 280 -23.72 -17.60 -15.15
N LYS A 281 -24.29 -16.67 -14.38
CA LYS A 281 -25.52 -15.97 -14.74
C LYS A 281 -25.31 -14.95 -15.86
N SER A 282 -24.20 -14.20 -15.83
CA SER A 282 -23.92 -13.17 -16.83
C SER A 282 -23.75 -13.72 -18.26
N GLY A 283 -23.35 -14.98 -18.37
CA GLY A 283 -23.32 -15.69 -19.66
C GLY A 283 -24.70 -16.05 -20.21
N LYS A 284 -25.77 -15.96 -19.40
CA LYS A 284 -27.14 -16.35 -19.75
C LYS A 284 -28.20 -15.40 -19.21
N PRO A 285 -28.16 -14.10 -19.57
CA PRO A 285 -29.01 -13.10 -18.94
C PRO A 285 -30.51 -13.33 -19.16
N MET A 286 -30.90 -14.00 -20.24
CA MET A 286 -32.30 -14.31 -20.54
C MET A 286 -32.84 -15.50 -19.76
N GLU A 287 -31.99 -16.26 -19.09
CA GLU A 287 -32.35 -17.42 -18.26
C GLU A 287 -32.30 -17.10 -16.76
N THR A 288 -31.85 -15.90 -16.39
CA THR A 288 -31.70 -15.48 -14.98
C THR A 288 -33.07 -15.27 -14.33
N ALA A 289 -33.41 -16.11 -13.37
CA ALA A 289 -34.59 -15.92 -12.51
C ALA A 289 -34.21 -15.09 -11.28
N HIS A 290 -35.17 -14.30 -10.78
CA HIS A 290 -35.04 -13.45 -9.59
C HIS A 290 -35.74 -14.06 -8.37
#